data_bfaddfb6312a099daea1ed2a23a7d8d6
#
_entry.id   bfaddfb6312a099daea1ed2a23a7d8d6
#
_cell.length_a   1.000
_cell.length_b   1.000
_cell.length_c   1.000
_cell.angle_alpha   90.00
_cell.angle_beta   90.00
_cell.angle_gamma   90.00
#
_symmetry.space_group_name_H-M   'P 1'
#
loop_
_entity.id
_entity.type
_entity.pdbx_description
1 polymer ?
#
loop_
_entity_poly.entity_id
_entity_poly.type
_entity_poly.pdbx_seq_one_letter_code
_entity_poly.pdbx_strand_id
1 'polypeptide(L)'
;MPVVEQVLDDPSGYARIELALATTLPSAHAARVFGWLATYPWRAVTWFGPGHSVRWDHDPTTFPLGGDEGYDAVLLLDSPDSLPGPQPPDLSGFTFGGDPVRWLWIVPISERERQLVKEHGSASLVSRLAAEQRSWIAGP
;
A
#
# COMPACT_ATOMS: atom_id res chain seq x y z
N MET A 1 -14.31 16.22 3.57
CA MET A 1 -13.51 15.05 3.97
C MET A 1 -13.98 14.59 5.34
N PRO A 2 -14.75 13.58 5.36
CA PRO A 2 -15.55 13.34 6.55
C PRO A 2 -14.86 12.59 7.67
N VAL A 3 -13.66 12.03 7.51
CA VAL A 3 -13.38 10.95 8.43
C VAL A 3 -11.97 10.91 8.99
N VAL A 4 -10.98 11.38 8.26
CA VAL A 4 -9.59 11.31 8.72
C VAL A 4 -9.41 12.05 10.04
N GLU A 5 -9.99 13.22 10.15
CA GLU A 5 -9.90 14.04 11.35
C GLU A 5 -10.66 13.48 12.55
N GLN A 6 -11.60 12.56 12.30
CA GLN A 6 -12.42 11.96 13.35
C GLN A 6 -11.80 10.68 13.94
N VAL A 7 -10.89 10.04 13.22
CA VAL A 7 -10.34 8.73 13.63
C VAL A 7 -8.86 8.77 13.98
N LEU A 8 -8.18 9.89 13.77
CA LEU A 8 -6.75 10.03 14.07
C LEU A 8 -6.53 10.91 15.28
N ASP A 9 -5.63 10.48 16.17
CA ASP A 9 -5.19 11.28 17.31
C ASP A 9 -4.40 12.53 16.85
N ASP A 10 -3.66 12.38 15.73
CA ASP A 10 -2.94 13.49 15.09
C ASP A 10 -3.27 13.49 13.59
N PRO A 11 -4.39 14.12 13.19
CA PRO A 11 -4.81 14.12 11.79
C PRO A 11 -3.86 14.89 10.86
N SER A 12 -3.06 15.82 11.37
CA SER A 12 -2.20 16.66 10.53
C SER A 12 -1.15 15.82 9.78
N GLY A 13 -0.64 14.75 10.39
CA GLY A 13 0.33 13.85 9.76
C GLY A 13 -0.26 12.94 8.68
N TYR A 14 -1.58 12.81 8.61
CA TYR A 14 -2.27 11.87 7.70
C TYR A 14 -3.35 12.51 6.86
N ALA A 15 -3.55 13.81 6.98
CA ALA A 15 -4.61 14.51 6.26
C ALA A 15 -4.39 14.52 4.74
N ARG A 16 -3.14 14.40 4.30
CA ARG A 16 -2.74 14.38 2.90
C ARG A 16 -1.93 13.12 2.63
N ILE A 17 -2.62 12.07 2.20
CA ILE A 17 -1.99 10.78 1.86
C ILE A 17 -2.09 10.58 0.37
N GLU A 18 -0.96 10.24 -0.24
CA GLU A 18 -0.87 9.81 -1.63
C GLU A 18 -0.32 8.40 -1.67
N LEU A 19 -0.77 7.64 -2.65
CA LEU A 19 -0.32 6.27 -2.87
C LEU A 19 0.67 6.22 -4.02
N ALA A 20 1.66 5.36 -3.91
CA ALA A 20 2.64 5.13 -4.97
C ALA A 20 2.76 3.63 -5.24
N LEU A 21 2.78 3.26 -6.50
CA LEU A 21 3.00 1.90 -6.96
C LEU A 21 4.12 1.90 -7.99
N ALA A 22 5.17 1.14 -7.73
CA ALA A 22 6.19 0.86 -8.73
C ALA A 22 5.89 -0.49 -9.39
N THR A 23 5.91 -0.53 -10.70
CA THR A 23 5.64 -1.76 -11.45
C THR A 23 6.55 -1.88 -12.66
N THR A 24 6.96 -3.11 -12.96
CA THR A 24 7.70 -3.41 -14.19
C THR A 24 6.78 -3.54 -15.40
N LEU A 25 5.46 -3.68 -15.16
CA LEU A 25 4.46 -3.86 -16.22
C LEU A 25 3.31 -2.86 -16.03
N PRO A 26 3.49 -1.59 -16.42
CA PRO A 26 2.38 -0.64 -16.39
C PRO A 26 1.22 -1.15 -17.26
N SER A 27 0.02 -1.16 -16.70
CA SER A 27 -1.14 -1.69 -17.39
C SER A 27 -2.42 -0.97 -16.95
N ALA A 28 -3.46 -1.06 -17.78
CA ALA A 28 -4.79 -0.56 -17.41
C ALA A 28 -5.34 -1.30 -16.17
N HIS A 29 -4.95 -2.55 -15.99
CA HIS A 29 -5.31 -3.34 -14.81
C HIS A 29 -4.70 -2.74 -13.54
N ALA A 30 -3.38 -2.48 -13.54
CA ALA A 30 -2.71 -1.86 -12.40
C ALA A 30 -3.31 -0.48 -12.09
N ALA A 31 -3.64 0.29 -13.11
CA ALA A 31 -4.29 1.59 -12.94
C ALA A 31 -5.67 1.48 -12.29
N ARG A 32 -6.46 0.46 -12.63
CA ARG A 32 -7.78 0.23 -12.00
C ARG A 32 -7.64 -0.15 -10.52
N VAL A 33 -6.70 -1.01 -10.19
CA VAL A 33 -6.40 -1.39 -8.81
C VAL A 33 -6.01 -0.15 -8.01
N PHE A 34 -5.12 0.64 -8.56
CA PHE A 34 -4.65 1.88 -7.95
C PHE A 34 -5.79 2.86 -7.68
N GLY A 35 -6.65 3.07 -8.68
CA GLY A 35 -7.83 3.94 -8.56
C GLY A 35 -8.81 3.43 -7.50
N TRP A 36 -9.03 2.12 -7.43
CA TRP A 36 -9.87 1.53 -6.40
C TRP A 36 -9.31 1.78 -5.00
N LEU A 37 -8.01 1.57 -4.81
CA LEU A 37 -7.36 1.82 -3.52
C LEU A 37 -7.45 3.29 -3.12
N ALA A 38 -7.27 4.21 -4.07
CA ALA A 38 -7.37 5.64 -3.79
C ALA A 38 -8.75 6.08 -3.30
N THR A 39 -9.81 5.36 -3.68
CA THR A 39 -11.16 5.65 -3.23
C THR A 39 -11.60 4.85 -2.01
N TYR A 40 -10.83 3.86 -1.60
CA TYR A 40 -11.20 2.95 -0.51
C TYR A 40 -11.46 3.66 0.82
N PRO A 41 -10.65 4.63 1.28
CA PRO A 41 -10.92 5.29 2.55
C PRO A 41 -12.28 5.97 2.61
N TRP A 42 -12.74 6.51 1.49
CA TRP A 42 -14.04 7.15 1.39
C TRP A 42 -15.20 6.16 1.46
N ARG A 43 -15.07 5.02 0.77
CA ARG A 43 -16.12 3.99 0.70
C ARG A 43 -16.23 3.20 1.99
N ALA A 44 -15.11 2.90 2.63
CA ALA A 44 -15.06 2.11 3.85
C ALA A 44 -15.11 2.96 5.13
N VAL A 45 -15.15 4.29 5.00
CA VAL A 45 -15.14 5.23 6.13
C VAL A 45 -13.96 4.92 7.06
N THR A 46 -12.77 4.90 6.49
CA THR A 46 -11.53 4.55 7.17
C THR A 46 -10.38 5.44 6.70
N TRP A 47 -9.18 5.13 7.11
CA TRP A 47 -7.98 5.84 6.71
C TRP A 47 -6.86 4.85 6.41
N PHE A 48 -5.85 5.31 5.68
CA PHE A 48 -4.65 4.53 5.41
C PHE A 48 -3.48 5.06 6.23
N GLY A 49 -2.65 4.16 6.72
CA GLY A 49 -1.41 4.47 7.39
C GLY A 49 -0.35 3.40 7.12
N PRO A 50 0.90 3.67 7.53
CA PRO A 50 1.97 2.69 7.38
C PRO A 50 1.64 1.37 8.08
N GLY A 51 1.92 0.27 7.42
CA GLY A 51 1.67 -1.06 7.95
C GLY A 51 0.24 -1.56 7.77
N HIS A 52 -0.66 -0.75 7.22
CA HIS A 52 -2.00 -1.20 6.91
C HIS A 52 -1.99 -2.15 5.72
N SER A 53 -2.91 -3.11 5.75
CA SER A 53 -3.12 -4.04 4.65
C SER A 53 -4.57 -3.99 4.19
N VAL A 54 -4.79 -4.13 2.89
CA VAL A 54 -6.12 -4.08 2.29
C VAL A 54 -6.29 -5.29 1.39
N ARG A 55 -7.41 -5.99 1.58
CA ARG A 55 -7.80 -7.09 0.71
C ARG A 55 -8.73 -6.59 -0.38
N TRP A 56 -8.61 -7.21 -1.53
CA TRP A 56 -9.50 -7.00 -2.66
C TRP A 56 -10.66 -7.98 -2.60
N ASP A 57 -11.85 -7.50 -2.35
CA ASP A 57 -13.01 -8.37 -2.13
C ASP A 57 -13.91 -8.50 -3.35
N HIS A 58 -13.61 -7.79 -4.42
CA HIS A 58 -14.61 -7.68 -5.45
C HIS A 58 -14.26 -8.38 -6.71
N ASP A 59 -14.00 -8.33 -7.66
CA ASP A 59 -13.87 -8.97 -8.93
C ASP A 59 -12.53 -9.72 -9.02
N PRO A 60 -12.53 -11.04 -8.95
CA PRO A 60 -11.30 -11.81 -9.07
C PRO A 60 -10.59 -11.62 -10.42
N THR A 61 -11.24 -10.99 -11.40
CA THR A 61 -10.60 -10.66 -12.67
C THR A 61 -9.79 -9.37 -12.62
N THR A 62 -9.96 -8.56 -11.58
CA THR A 62 -9.21 -7.32 -11.40
C THR A 62 -7.97 -7.47 -10.53
N PHE A 63 -7.80 -8.57 -9.87
CA PHE A 63 -6.59 -8.98 -9.18
C PHE A 63 -6.19 -10.35 -9.71
N PRO A 64 -4.96 -10.72 -9.69
CA PRO A 64 -3.85 -10.24 -8.87
C PRO A 64 -2.98 -9.16 -9.51
N LEU A 65 -2.19 -8.49 -8.68
CA LEU A 65 -1.17 -7.53 -9.12
C LEU A 65 0.16 -8.19 -9.54
N GLY A 66 0.13 -9.44 -9.85
CA GLY A 66 1.30 -10.20 -10.24
C GLY A 66 1.55 -11.40 -9.32
N GLY A 67 2.63 -12.10 -9.60
CA GLY A 67 2.98 -13.31 -8.87
C GLY A 67 2.20 -14.54 -9.34
N ASP A 68 2.87 -15.70 -9.32
CA ASP A 68 2.27 -16.98 -9.76
C ASP A 68 1.09 -17.40 -8.87
N GLU A 69 1.11 -17.02 -7.60
CA GLU A 69 0.06 -17.34 -6.64
C GLU A 69 -1.08 -16.33 -6.61
N GLY A 70 -0.92 -15.22 -7.32
CA GLY A 70 -1.90 -14.14 -7.32
C GLY A 70 -1.88 -13.31 -6.04
N TYR A 71 -1.38 -12.09 -6.13
CA TYR A 71 -1.41 -11.15 -5.01
C TYR A 71 -2.76 -10.42 -5.01
N ASP A 72 -3.63 -10.81 -4.10
CA ASP A 72 -4.99 -10.31 -3.97
C ASP A 72 -5.17 -9.34 -2.80
N ALA A 73 -4.06 -8.88 -2.23
CA ALA A 73 -4.03 -7.88 -1.18
C ALA A 73 -2.82 -6.97 -1.36
N VAL A 74 -2.79 -5.90 -0.59
CA VAL A 74 -1.65 -4.97 -0.58
C VAL A 74 -1.26 -4.63 0.84
N LEU A 75 0.03 -4.37 1.03
CA LEU A 75 0.62 -3.78 2.23
C LEU A 75 1.04 -2.36 1.90
N LEU A 76 0.75 -1.42 2.78
CA LEU A 76 1.13 -0.02 2.63
C LEU A 76 2.33 0.28 3.52
N LEU A 77 3.39 0.82 2.94
CA LEU A 77 4.62 1.13 3.66
C LEU A 77 5.03 2.59 3.46
N ASP A 78 5.53 3.23 4.51
CA ASP A 78 6.18 4.53 4.41
C ASP A 78 7.42 4.46 3.51
N SER A 79 8.19 3.40 3.64
CA SER A 79 9.39 3.17 2.87
C SER A 79 9.56 1.68 2.59
N PRO A 80 9.85 1.29 1.36
CA PRO A 80 10.16 -0.08 1.01
C PRO A 80 11.65 -0.43 1.13
N ASP A 81 12.46 0.40 1.79
CA ASP A 81 13.92 0.26 1.86
C ASP A 81 14.39 -1.08 2.40
N SER A 82 13.59 -1.73 3.24
CA SER A 82 13.92 -3.04 3.80
C SER A 82 13.78 -4.18 2.81
N LEU A 83 13.10 -3.94 1.69
CA LEU A 83 12.84 -4.98 0.69
C LEU A 83 13.80 -4.86 -0.49
N PRO A 84 14.11 -5.98 -1.15
CA PRO A 84 14.94 -5.95 -2.36
C PRO A 84 14.32 -5.10 -3.47
N GLY A 85 15.20 -4.43 -4.22
CA GLY A 85 14.80 -3.60 -5.33
C GLY A 85 15.66 -2.35 -5.43
N PRO A 86 15.43 -1.52 -6.46
CA PRO A 86 16.13 -0.26 -6.59
C PRO A 86 15.79 0.69 -5.44
N GLN A 87 16.62 1.67 -5.20
CA GLN A 87 16.35 2.72 -4.23
C GLN A 87 15.07 3.45 -4.60
N PRO A 88 14.07 3.52 -3.72
CA PRO A 88 12.88 4.29 -4.01
C PRO A 88 13.21 5.78 -4.11
N PRO A 89 12.49 6.54 -4.97
CA PRO A 89 12.67 7.99 -5.02
C PRO A 89 12.32 8.63 -3.68
N ASP A 90 13.03 9.68 -3.33
CA ASP A 90 12.72 10.48 -2.16
C ASP A 90 11.50 11.37 -2.47
N LEU A 91 10.37 11.03 -1.89
CA LEU A 91 9.12 11.79 -2.03
C LEU A 91 8.84 12.65 -0.80
N SER A 92 9.80 12.80 0.09
CA SER A 92 9.68 13.70 1.24
C SER A 92 9.69 15.16 0.78
N GLY A 93 9.16 16.05 1.60
CA GLY A 93 9.16 17.48 1.33
C GLY A 93 8.02 17.98 0.42
N PHE A 94 7.19 17.09 -0.12
CA PHE A 94 6.00 17.52 -0.84
C PHE A 94 4.96 18.09 0.11
N THR A 95 4.36 19.23 -0.29
CA THR A 95 3.26 19.84 0.45
C THR A 95 2.10 20.15 -0.49
N PHE A 96 0.90 20.18 0.06
CA PHE A 96 -0.30 20.59 -0.66
C PHE A 96 -1.10 21.53 0.24
N GLY A 97 -1.31 22.76 -0.22
CA GLY A 97 -2.02 23.76 0.58
C GLY A 97 -1.34 24.07 1.92
N GLY A 98 -0.01 23.93 1.99
CA GLY A 98 0.76 24.13 3.22
C GLY A 98 0.85 22.88 4.12
N ASP A 99 0.08 21.83 3.85
CA ASP A 99 0.12 20.57 4.60
C ASP A 99 1.15 19.62 4.01
N PRO A 100 1.89 18.88 4.83
CA PRO A 100 2.79 17.84 4.32
C PRO A 100 1.98 16.73 3.66
N VAL A 101 2.51 16.21 2.55
CA VAL A 101 1.97 15.03 1.85
C VAL A 101 2.74 13.81 2.31
N ARG A 102 2.02 12.82 2.81
CA ARG A 102 2.58 11.53 3.20
C ARG A 102 2.36 10.52 2.08
N TRP A 103 3.43 9.92 1.61
CA TRP A 103 3.38 8.89 0.58
C TRP A 103 3.38 7.51 1.21
N LEU A 104 2.51 6.65 0.72
CA LEU A 104 2.49 5.24 1.10
C LEU A 104 2.74 4.39 -0.15
N TRP A 105 3.71 3.50 -0.05
CA TRP A 105 4.09 2.60 -1.12
C TRP A 105 3.23 1.35 -1.07
N ILE A 106 2.66 0.96 -2.22
CA ILE A 106 1.83 -0.23 -2.35
C ILE A 106 2.73 -1.42 -2.65
N VAL A 107 2.73 -2.39 -1.76
CA VAL A 107 3.45 -3.66 -1.96
C VAL A 107 2.43 -4.78 -2.09
N PRO A 108 2.34 -5.43 -3.26
CA PRO A 108 1.41 -6.55 -3.44
C PRO A 108 1.77 -7.72 -2.53
N ILE A 109 0.76 -8.28 -1.89
CA ILE A 109 0.89 -9.44 -1.00
C ILE A 109 -0.27 -10.41 -1.23
N SER A 110 -0.11 -11.64 -0.76
CA SER A 110 -1.19 -12.62 -0.76
C SER A 110 -2.10 -12.44 0.46
N GLU A 111 -3.29 -13.04 0.40
CA GLU A 111 -4.20 -13.05 1.55
C GLU A 111 -3.58 -13.77 2.75
N ARG A 112 -2.83 -14.83 2.51
CA ARG A 112 -2.10 -15.52 3.57
C ARG A 112 -1.11 -14.59 4.28
N GLU A 113 -0.38 -13.80 3.51
CA GLU A 113 0.54 -12.80 4.05
C GLU A 113 -0.20 -11.70 4.80
N ARG A 114 -1.37 -11.30 4.31
CA ARG A 114 -2.22 -10.34 5.02
C ARG A 114 -2.67 -10.87 6.37
N GLN A 115 -3.01 -12.16 6.47
CA GLN A 115 -3.34 -12.78 7.77
C GLN A 115 -2.14 -12.74 8.72
N LEU A 116 -0.93 -12.93 8.22
CA LEU A 116 0.28 -12.79 9.05
C LEU A 116 0.44 -11.38 9.62
N VAL A 117 0.07 -10.36 8.85
CA VAL A 117 0.07 -8.97 9.36
C VAL A 117 -0.92 -8.83 10.52
N LYS A 118 -2.10 -9.41 10.40
CA LYS A 118 -3.11 -9.37 11.48
C LYS A 118 -2.64 -10.09 12.75
N GLU A 119 -1.94 -11.19 12.58
CA GLU A 119 -1.49 -12.02 13.71
C GLU A 119 -0.22 -11.51 14.37
N HIS A 120 0.73 -11.00 13.58
CA HIS A 120 2.09 -10.72 14.04
C HIS A 120 2.56 -9.28 13.75
N GLY A 121 1.76 -8.48 13.06
CA GLY A 121 2.11 -7.11 12.70
C GLY A 121 2.85 -7.01 11.37
N SER A 122 2.86 -5.79 10.82
CA SER A 122 3.45 -5.52 9.50
C SER A 122 4.97 -5.65 9.49
N ALA A 123 5.65 -5.26 10.58
CA ALA A 123 7.11 -5.37 10.67
C ALA A 123 7.57 -6.83 10.55
N SER A 124 6.82 -7.76 11.14
CA SER A 124 7.10 -9.19 11.02
C SER A 124 6.99 -9.67 9.57
N LEU A 125 5.96 -9.24 8.85
CA LEU A 125 5.81 -9.58 7.43
C LEU A 125 6.94 -8.97 6.60
N VAL A 126 7.29 -7.71 6.82
CA VAL A 126 8.38 -7.07 6.06
C VAL A 126 9.69 -7.83 6.25
N SER A 127 10.01 -8.24 7.47
CA SER A 127 11.20 -9.04 7.76
C SER A 127 11.18 -10.37 7.01
N ARG A 128 10.03 -11.02 6.94
CA ARG A 128 9.86 -12.27 6.19
C ARG A 128 10.02 -12.06 4.69
N LEU A 129 9.38 -11.05 4.12
CA LEU A 129 9.50 -10.73 2.71
C LEU A 129 10.96 -10.41 2.33
N ALA A 130 11.67 -9.69 3.19
CA ALA A 130 13.09 -9.41 2.99
C ALA A 130 13.93 -10.71 2.99
N ALA A 131 13.67 -11.61 3.93
CA ALA A 131 14.35 -12.90 4.00
C ALA A 131 14.06 -13.78 2.77
N GLU A 132 12.87 -13.69 2.23
CA GLU A 132 12.45 -14.39 1.01
C GLU A 132 12.89 -13.69 -0.28
N GLN A 133 13.61 -12.58 -0.18
CA GLN A 133 14.08 -11.77 -1.30
C GLN A 133 12.93 -11.25 -2.19
N ARG A 134 11.81 -10.95 -1.58
CA ARG A 134 10.65 -10.41 -2.29
C ARG A 134 10.87 -8.94 -2.63
N SER A 135 10.82 -8.61 -3.91
CA SER A 135 10.91 -7.22 -4.36
C SER A 135 9.70 -6.39 -3.94
N TRP A 136 9.92 -5.12 -3.66
CA TRP A 136 8.84 -4.17 -3.41
C TRP A 136 8.16 -3.68 -4.70
N ILE A 137 8.75 -3.99 -5.85
CA ILE A 137 8.19 -3.60 -7.15
C ILE A 137 7.19 -4.66 -7.61
N ALA A 138 6.00 -4.22 -8.00
CA ALA A 138 5.00 -5.11 -8.57
C ALA A 138 5.44 -5.58 -9.97
N GLY A 139 5.40 -6.88 -10.21
CA GLY A 139 5.82 -7.44 -11.47
C GLY A 139 5.23 -8.83 -11.68
N PRO A 140 5.53 -9.44 -12.85
CA PRO A 140 5.06 -10.79 -13.14
C PRO A 140 5.62 -11.82 -12.18
#